data_1f11662b2db10f52e05e51d648ccd217
#
_entry.id   1f11662b2db10f52e05e51d648ccd217
#
_cell.length_a   1.000
_cell.length_b   1.000
_cell.length_c   1.000
_cell.angle_alpha   90.00
_cell.angle_beta   90.00
_cell.angle_gamma   90.00
#
_symmetry.space_group_name_H-M   'P 1'
#
loop_
_entity.id
_entity.type
_entity.pdbx_description
1 polymer ?
#
loop_
_entity_poly.entity_id
_entity_poly.type
_entity_poly.pdbx_seq_one_letter_code
_entity_poly.pdbx_strand_id
1 'polypeptide(L)'
;MMGVDIANIITMVLAILFVSTERVTNTLQLSLQLTPNRARYLAAKLCVFLLVTVGVSLVSVCFAALCGRWVLGMMGVELPSLASPEVLQLLGGLLVLGPAHAVLGFACAVTFHSGLLAFLVVFFIMCLPSLASLLPGDLERGVSSLLFMPAIHSLAGTIAPDGVGYTPPALALGVIAVWVVVLCGIAVTSFQRQDL
;
A
#
# COMPACT_ATOMS: atom_id res chain seq x y z
N MET A 1 11.57 -10.31 -6.18
CA MET A 1 10.47 -9.51 -5.60
C MET A 1 10.77 -8.91 -4.23
N MET A 2 11.61 -9.50 -3.40
CA MET A 2 11.97 -8.96 -2.06
C MET A 2 12.31 -7.46 -2.03
N GLY A 3 12.96 -6.91 -3.06
CA GLY A 3 13.32 -5.49 -3.09
C GLY A 3 12.12 -4.54 -3.15
N VAL A 4 11.06 -4.91 -3.84
CA VAL A 4 9.83 -4.11 -3.95
C VAL A 4 9.07 -4.12 -2.63
N ASP A 5 9.01 -5.27 -1.97
CA ASP A 5 8.32 -5.41 -0.67
C ASP A 5 9.01 -4.57 0.41
N ILE A 6 10.36 -4.55 0.41
CA ILE A 6 11.14 -3.69 1.30
C ILE A 6 10.85 -2.21 1.03
N ALA A 7 10.82 -1.77 -0.23
CA ALA A 7 10.50 -0.39 -0.60
C ALA A 7 9.09 0.01 -0.13
N ASN A 8 8.12 -0.91 -0.21
CA ASN A 8 6.75 -0.68 0.26
C ASN A 8 6.66 -0.57 1.78
N ILE A 9 7.40 -1.40 2.51
CA ILE A 9 7.50 -1.29 3.98
C ILE A 9 8.10 0.07 4.35
N ILE A 10 9.14 0.52 3.66
CA ILE A 10 9.74 1.85 3.89
C ILE A 10 8.71 2.94 3.62
N THR A 11 7.98 2.89 2.51
CA THR A 11 6.93 3.87 2.17
C THR A 11 5.85 3.92 3.24
N MET A 12 5.44 2.78 3.76
CA MET A 12 4.48 2.66 4.84
C MET A 12 4.99 3.28 6.14
N VAL A 13 6.25 3.01 6.52
CA VAL A 13 6.88 3.60 7.70
C VAL A 13 6.97 5.12 7.54
N LEU A 14 7.34 5.62 6.36
CA LEU A 14 7.36 7.05 6.06
C LEU A 14 5.96 7.68 6.19
N ALA A 15 4.89 6.98 5.78
CA ALA A 15 3.53 7.44 5.97
C ALA A 15 3.19 7.60 7.46
N ILE A 16 3.57 6.62 8.28
CA ILE A 16 3.35 6.65 9.72
C ILE A 16 4.14 7.80 10.36
N LEU A 17 5.40 7.96 10.01
CA LEU A 17 6.25 9.04 10.52
C LEU A 17 5.72 10.41 10.10
N PHE A 18 5.29 10.56 8.85
CA PHE A 18 4.73 11.80 8.32
C PHE A 18 3.50 12.30 9.11
N VAL A 19 2.64 11.37 9.55
CA VAL A 19 1.50 11.71 10.40
C VAL A 19 1.91 11.91 11.85
N SER A 20 2.75 11.02 12.40
CA SER A 20 3.08 11.00 13.83
C SER A 20 3.95 12.18 14.23
N THR A 21 4.84 12.66 13.37
CA THR A 21 5.73 13.79 13.66
C THR A 21 4.98 15.06 13.98
N GLU A 22 3.88 15.36 13.28
CA GLU A 22 3.10 16.57 13.56
C GLU A 22 2.42 16.56 14.94
N ARG A 23 2.08 15.38 15.44
CA ARG A 23 1.56 15.25 16.80
C ARG A 23 2.63 15.52 17.86
N VAL A 24 3.84 15.01 17.62
CA VAL A 24 4.98 15.21 18.55
C VAL A 24 5.43 16.67 18.56
N THR A 25 5.39 17.35 17.42
CA THR A 25 5.82 18.76 17.29
C THR A 25 4.72 19.77 17.62
N ASN A 26 3.52 19.33 18.00
CA ASN A 26 2.34 20.19 18.23
C ASN A 26 1.94 21.08 17.04
N THR A 27 2.50 20.83 15.85
CA THR A 27 2.16 21.59 14.63
C THR A 27 0.75 21.27 14.14
N LEU A 28 0.18 20.15 14.53
CA LEU A 28 -1.18 19.76 14.20
C LEU A 28 -2.21 20.77 14.71
N GLN A 29 -2.07 21.24 15.97
CA GLN A 29 -3.00 22.23 16.56
C GLN A 29 -2.93 23.56 15.80
N LEU A 30 -1.73 24.03 15.45
CA LEU A 30 -1.56 25.26 14.68
C LEU A 30 -2.18 25.13 13.27
N SER A 31 -2.01 23.99 12.61
CA SER A 31 -2.58 23.73 11.29
C SER A 31 -4.11 23.71 11.32
N LEU A 32 -4.71 23.17 12.38
CA LEU A 32 -6.17 23.10 12.55
C LEU A 32 -6.79 24.44 12.91
N GLN A 33 -6.04 25.36 13.55
CA GLN A 33 -6.49 26.73 13.74
C GLN A 33 -6.65 27.49 12.42
N LEU A 34 -5.76 27.21 11.45
CA LEU A 34 -5.80 27.81 10.11
C LEU A 34 -6.84 27.15 9.18
N THR A 35 -7.14 25.86 9.41
CA THR A 35 -8.09 25.08 8.60
C THR A 35 -9.09 24.37 9.52
N PRO A 36 -10.23 25.00 9.85
CA PRO A 36 -11.19 24.46 10.83
C PRO A 36 -11.88 23.16 10.36
N ASN A 37 -11.85 22.87 9.05
CA ASN A 37 -12.42 21.64 8.52
C ASN A 37 -11.39 20.51 8.58
N ARG A 38 -11.49 19.69 9.64
CA ARG A 38 -10.59 18.55 9.92
C ARG A 38 -10.53 17.53 8.79
N ALA A 39 -11.66 17.23 8.14
CA ALA A 39 -11.71 16.27 7.03
C ALA A 39 -10.96 16.81 5.80
N ARG A 40 -11.12 18.11 5.50
CA ARG A 40 -10.42 18.77 4.39
C ARG A 40 -8.91 18.81 4.61
N TYR A 41 -8.47 19.08 5.83
CA TYR A 41 -7.06 19.03 6.21
C TYR A 41 -6.47 17.63 5.97
N LEU A 42 -7.17 16.60 6.49
CA LEU A 42 -6.72 15.21 6.34
C LEU A 42 -6.66 14.76 4.88
N ALA A 43 -7.69 15.12 4.09
CA ALA A 43 -7.73 14.81 2.67
C ALA A 43 -6.59 15.50 1.89
N ALA A 44 -6.34 16.79 2.15
CA ALA A 44 -5.24 17.51 1.51
C ALA A 44 -3.87 16.87 1.85
N LYS A 45 -3.67 16.49 3.11
CA LYS A 45 -2.46 15.82 3.57
C LYS A 45 -2.26 14.46 2.91
N LEU A 46 -3.32 13.66 2.83
CA LEU A 46 -3.30 12.38 2.13
C LEU A 46 -3.00 12.56 0.64
N CYS A 47 -3.62 13.53 -0.02
CA CYS A 47 -3.36 13.83 -1.43
C CYS A 47 -1.90 14.19 -1.70
N VAL A 48 -1.30 15.07 -0.89
CA VAL A 48 0.11 15.43 -1.02
C VAL A 48 1.01 14.20 -0.85
N PHE A 49 0.74 13.39 0.17
CA PHE A 49 1.53 12.19 0.42
C PHE A 49 1.37 11.16 -0.72
N LEU A 50 0.16 10.98 -1.26
CA LEU A 50 -0.08 10.12 -2.42
C LEU A 50 0.64 10.59 -3.67
N LEU A 51 0.65 11.89 -3.95
CA LEU A 51 1.40 12.44 -5.08
C LEU A 51 2.89 12.14 -4.99
N VAL A 52 3.47 12.31 -3.80
CA VAL A 52 4.88 11.97 -3.55
C VAL A 52 5.11 10.47 -3.74
N THR A 53 4.27 9.61 -3.17
CA THR A 53 4.44 8.15 -3.27
C THR A 53 4.23 7.63 -4.69
N VAL A 54 3.30 8.19 -5.46
CA VAL A 54 3.14 7.88 -6.89
C VAL A 54 4.39 8.27 -7.67
N GLY A 55 4.94 9.46 -7.42
CA GLY A 55 6.20 9.90 -8.04
C GLY A 55 7.36 8.97 -7.72
N VAL A 56 7.54 8.60 -6.45
CA VAL A 56 8.57 7.66 -6.01
C VAL A 56 8.36 6.28 -6.64
N SER A 57 7.12 5.78 -6.67
CA SER A 57 6.79 4.50 -7.30
C SER A 57 7.10 4.50 -8.79
N LEU A 58 6.77 5.58 -9.50
CA LEU A 58 7.07 5.72 -10.92
C LEU A 58 8.58 5.66 -11.19
N VAL A 59 9.37 6.42 -10.44
CA VAL A 59 10.84 6.40 -10.56
C VAL A 59 11.39 5.02 -10.25
N SER A 60 10.90 4.38 -9.19
CA SER A 60 11.33 3.04 -8.77
C SER A 60 11.00 1.97 -9.82
N VAL A 61 9.81 2.02 -10.41
CA VAL A 61 9.39 1.09 -11.47
C VAL A 61 10.21 1.29 -12.73
N CYS A 62 10.44 2.53 -13.16
CA CYS A 62 11.31 2.82 -14.31
C CYS A 62 12.73 2.33 -14.08
N PHE A 63 13.30 2.59 -12.91
CA PHE A 63 14.64 2.15 -12.55
C PHE A 63 14.74 0.62 -12.51
N ALA A 64 13.78 -0.06 -11.88
CA ALA A 64 13.73 -1.52 -11.82
C ALA A 64 13.60 -2.15 -13.22
N ALA A 65 12.77 -1.57 -14.10
CA ALA A 65 12.62 -2.03 -15.48
C ALA A 65 13.92 -1.88 -16.27
N LEU A 66 14.61 -0.76 -16.14
CA LEU A 66 15.89 -0.50 -16.83
C LEU A 66 17.00 -1.44 -16.32
N CYS A 67 17.17 -1.53 -14.99
CA CYS A 67 18.16 -2.41 -14.38
C CYS A 67 17.89 -3.87 -14.69
N GLY A 68 16.62 -4.32 -14.61
CA GLY A 68 16.23 -5.68 -14.93
C GLY A 68 16.55 -6.05 -16.38
N ARG A 69 16.24 -5.16 -17.33
CA ARG A 69 16.58 -5.36 -18.74
C ARG A 69 18.09 -5.41 -18.98
N TRP A 70 18.83 -4.54 -18.33
CA TRP A 70 20.29 -4.51 -18.46
C TRP A 70 20.92 -5.83 -17.94
N VAL A 71 20.55 -6.28 -16.74
CA VAL A 71 21.07 -7.51 -16.14
C VAL A 71 20.69 -8.73 -16.97
N LEU A 72 19.42 -8.88 -17.36
CA LEU A 72 18.96 -10.03 -18.14
C LEU A 72 19.56 -10.03 -19.54
N GLY A 73 19.76 -8.85 -20.15
CA GLY A 73 20.46 -8.73 -21.43
C GLY A 73 21.92 -9.20 -21.36
N MET A 74 22.63 -8.91 -20.25
CA MET A 74 23.98 -9.42 -20.02
C MET A 74 24.02 -10.96 -19.85
N MET A 75 22.92 -11.55 -19.38
CA MET A 75 22.77 -13.01 -19.23
C MET A 75 22.36 -13.71 -20.55
N GLY A 76 22.15 -12.96 -21.63
CA GLY A 76 21.70 -13.50 -22.92
C GLY A 76 20.25 -14.00 -22.93
N VAL A 77 19.44 -13.57 -21.97
CA VAL A 77 18.02 -13.95 -21.89
C VAL A 77 17.20 -13.06 -22.82
N GLU A 78 16.42 -13.67 -23.70
CA GLU A 78 15.46 -12.95 -24.53
C GLU A 78 14.39 -12.28 -23.64
N LEU A 79 14.28 -10.97 -23.80
CA LEU A 79 13.38 -10.16 -22.97
C LEU A 79 12.04 -9.94 -23.70
N PRO A 80 10.92 -10.12 -23.01
CA PRO A 80 9.63 -9.75 -23.57
C PRO A 80 9.58 -8.27 -23.88
N SER A 81 8.77 -7.91 -24.86
CA SER A 81 8.51 -6.49 -25.18
C SER A 81 7.94 -5.76 -23.97
N LEU A 82 8.37 -4.50 -23.76
CA LEU A 82 7.77 -3.64 -22.72
C LEU A 82 6.26 -3.41 -22.94
N ALA A 83 5.80 -3.60 -24.18
CA ALA A 83 4.39 -3.47 -24.54
C ALA A 83 3.61 -4.79 -24.39
N SER A 84 4.25 -5.89 -23.93
CA SER A 84 3.52 -7.13 -23.71
C SER A 84 2.52 -6.97 -22.53
N PRO A 85 1.34 -7.59 -22.60
CA PRO A 85 0.30 -7.46 -21.57
C PRO A 85 0.80 -7.83 -20.17
N GLU A 86 1.65 -8.85 -20.06
CA GLU A 86 2.20 -9.33 -18.80
C GLU A 86 3.13 -8.29 -18.16
N VAL A 87 4.00 -7.66 -18.98
CA VAL A 87 4.91 -6.60 -18.50
C VAL A 87 4.13 -5.35 -18.12
N LEU A 88 3.12 -4.97 -18.91
CA LEU A 88 2.27 -3.81 -18.58
C LEU A 88 1.47 -4.06 -17.30
N GLN A 89 0.94 -5.25 -17.09
CA GLN A 89 0.25 -5.63 -15.85
C GLN A 89 1.20 -5.54 -14.66
N LEU A 90 2.39 -6.09 -14.77
CA LEU A 90 3.42 -6.04 -13.73
C LEU A 90 3.79 -4.59 -13.37
N LEU A 91 4.11 -3.77 -14.37
CA LEU A 91 4.49 -2.37 -14.16
C LEU A 91 3.33 -1.56 -13.56
N GLY A 92 2.12 -1.76 -14.06
CA GLY A 92 0.91 -1.11 -13.54
C GLY A 92 0.61 -1.52 -12.10
N GLY A 93 0.73 -2.80 -11.77
CA GLY A 93 0.56 -3.29 -10.41
C GLY A 93 1.60 -2.74 -9.45
N LEU A 94 2.88 -2.72 -9.86
CA LEU A 94 3.95 -2.13 -9.07
C LEU A 94 3.74 -0.64 -8.81
N LEU A 95 3.15 0.10 -9.76
CA LEU A 95 2.85 1.51 -9.60
C LEU A 95 1.75 1.76 -8.54
N VAL A 96 0.78 0.86 -8.44
CA VAL A 96 -0.32 0.94 -7.45
C VAL A 96 0.13 0.49 -6.06
N LEU A 97 1.09 -0.40 -5.99
CA LEU A 97 1.54 -1.09 -4.79
C LEU A 97 2.06 -0.10 -3.72
N GLY A 98 2.93 0.84 -4.09
CA GLY A 98 3.47 1.87 -3.19
C GLY A 98 2.38 2.78 -2.59
N PRO A 99 1.55 3.45 -3.41
CA PRO A 99 0.43 4.26 -2.93
C PRO A 99 -0.57 3.50 -2.05
N ALA A 100 -0.86 2.24 -2.35
CA ALA A 100 -1.76 1.43 -1.53
C ALA A 100 -1.18 1.19 -0.12
N HIS A 101 0.11 0.86 0.00
CA HIS A 101 0.79 0.75 1.29
C HIS A 101 0.88 2.08 2.03
N ALA A 102 1.06 3.19 1.29
CA ALA A 102 1.05 4.52 1.86
C ALA A 102 -0.30 4.86 2.51
N VAL A 103 -1.42 4.54 1.84
CA VAL A 103 -2.77 4.73 2.40
C VAL A 103 -2.96 3.90 3.67
N LEU A 104 -2.53 2.64 3.67
CA LEU A 104 -2.62 1.75 4.83
C LEU A 104 -1.86 2.35 6.03
N GLY A 105 -0.59 2.74 5.83
CA GLY A 105 0.23 3.34 6.88
C GLY A 105 -0.33 4.67 7.38
N PHE A 106 -0.77 5.54 6.46
CA PHE A 106 -1.38 6.83 6.76
C PHE A 106 -2.66 6.68 7.59
N ALA A 107 -3.59 5.82 7.14
CA ALA A 107 -4.86 5.61 7.83
C ALA A 107 -4.67 5.04 9.24
N CYS A 108 -3.78 4.08 9.42
CA CYS A 108 -3.43 3.55 10.74
C CYS A 108 -2.80 4.63 11.63
N ALA A 109 -1.88 5.45 11.09
CA ALA A 109 -1.25 6.52 11.87
C ALA A 109 -2.24 7.61 12.30
N VAL A 110 -3.24 7.91 11.48
CA VAL A 110 -4.33 8.84 11.86
C VAL A 110 -5.23 8.23 12.93
N THR A 111 -5.55 6.95 12.81
CA THR A 111 -6.46 6.25 13.73
C THR A 111 -5.84 6.04 15.12
N PHE A 112 -4.59 5.62 15.16
CA PHE A 112 -3.88 5.34 16.39
C PHE A 112 -3.03 6.54 16.83
N HIS A 113 -3.11 6.91 18.10
CA HIS A 113 -2.37 8.08 18.64
C HIS A 113 -0.87 7.84 18.80
N SER A 114 -0.43 6.61 18.65
CA SER A 114 0.96 6.17 18.75
C SER A 114 1.47 5.65 17.42
N GLY A 115 2.58 6.20 16.92
CA GLY A 115 3.24 5.70 15.71
C GLY A 115 3.68 4.24 15.83
N LEU A 116 4.10 3.83 17.03
CA LEU A 116 4.46 2.43 17.30
C LEU A 116 3.22 1.51 17.17
N LEU A 117 2.08 1.90 17.75
CA LEU A 117 0.86 1.11 17.65
C LEU A 117 0.36 1.03 16.20
N ALA A 118 0.41 2.14 15.47
CA ALA A 118 0.09 2.16 14.04
C ALA A 118 0.99 1.18 13.26
N PHE A 119 2.28 1.19 13.52
CA PHE A 119 3.24 0.27 12.90
C PHE A 119 2.91 -1.19 13.22
N LEU A 120 2.64 -1.52 14.49
CA LEU A 120 2.30 -2.89 14.91
C LEU A 120 1.03 -3.40 14.24
N VAL A 121 0.00 -2.54 14.13
CA VAL A 121 -1.27 -2.90 13.46
C VAL A 121 -1.04 -3.16 11.97
N VAL A 122 -0.30 -2.29 11.29
CA VAL A 122 0.00 -2.50 9.87
C VAL A 122 0.87 -3.74 9.67
N PHE A 123 1.86 -3.96 10.52
CA PHE A 123 2.68 -5.18 10.49
C PHE A 123 1.82 -6.44 10.68
N PHE A 124 0.86 -6.40 11.61
CA PHE A 124 -0.09 -7.49 11.79
C PHE A 124 -0.94 -7.73 10.53
N ILE A 125 -1.46 -6.69 9.89
CA ILE A 125 -2.20 -6.79 8.62
C ILE A 125 -1.33 -7.45 7.54
N MET A 126 -0.04 -7.12 7.49
CA MET A 126 0.92 -7.73 6.55
C MET A 126 1.20 -9.20 6.83
N CYS A 127 1.11 -9.63 8.09
CA CYS A 127 1.28 -11.02 8.50
C CYS A 127 0.01 -11.88 8.29
N LEU A 128 -1.16 -11.27 8.03
CA LEU A 128 -2.42 -12.02 7.85
C LEU A 128 -2.34 -13.12 6.78
N PRO A 129 -1.70 -12.95 5.61
CA PRO A 129 -1.58 -14.03 4.64
C PRO A 129 -0.84 -15.25 5.18
N SER A 130 0.21 -15.04 5.98
CA SER A 130 0.94 -16.12 6.63
C SER A 130 0.12 -16.82 7.71
N LEU A 131 -0.78 -16.09 8.38
CA LEU A 131 -1.73 -16.68 9.31
C LEU A 131 -2.84 -17.45 8.58
N ALA A 132 -3.29 -16.94 7.44
CA ALA A 132 -4.29 -17.61 6.60
C ALA A 132 -3.78 -18.96 6.07
N SER A 133 -2.48 -19.11 5.82
CA SER A 133 -1.88 -20.38 5.38
C SER A 133 -1.95 -21.51 6.42
N LEU A 134 -2.33 -21.21 7.66
CA LEU A 134 -2.60 -22.22 8.71
C LEU A 134 -4.02 -22.81 8.59
N LEU A 135 -4.88 -22.24 7.75
CA LEU A 135 -6.25 -22.71 7.55
C LEU A 135 -6.31 -23.89 6.58
N PRO A 136 -7.32 -24.77 6.68
CA PRO A 136 -7.54 -25.82 5.69
C PRO A 136 -7.81 -25.24 4.27
N GLY A 137 -7.28 -25.87 3.22
CA GLY A 137 -7.15 -25.41 1.85
C GLY A 137 -8.27 -24.52 1.26
N ASP A 138 -9.55 -24.89 1.40
CA ASP A 138 -10.65 -24.08 0.84
C ASP A 138 -10.88 -22.79 1.64
N LEU A 139 -10.74 -22.85 2.96
CA LEU A 139 -10.81 -21.66 3.83
C LEU A 139 -9.61 -20.74 3.59
N GLU A 140 -8.41 -21.30 3.44
CA GLU A 140 -7.20 -20.56 3.11
C GLU A 140 -7.40 -19.73 1.83
N ARG A 141 -7.89 -20.36 0.75
CA ARG A 141 -8.14 -19.68 -0.52
C ARG A 141 -9.17 -18.57 -0.38
N GLY A 142 -10.29 -18.84 0.29
CA GLY A 142 -11.36 -17.87 0.50
C GLY A 142 -10.90 -16.66 1.30
N VAL A 143 -10.21 -16.88 2.43
CA VAL A 143 -9.70 -15.81 3.28
C VAL A 143 -8.60 -15.03 2.57
N SER A 144 -7.62 -15.72 1.98
CA SER A 144 -6.48 -15.07 1.31
C SER A 144 -6.91 -14.18 0.16
N SER A 145 -7.96 -14.53 -0.60
CA SER A 145 -8.46 -13.69 -1.70
C SER A 145 -9.05 -12.35 -1.25
N LEU A 146 -9.44 -12.20 0.01
CA LEU A 146 -10.00 -10.97 0.59
C LEU A 146 -8.95 -10.12 1.31
N LEU A 147 -7.73 -10.63 1.47
CA LEU A 147 -6.68 -9.91 2.15
C LEU A 147 -6.02 -8.86 1.25
N PHE A 148 -5.59 -7.77 1.86
CA PHE A 148 -4.96 -6.64 1.19
C PHE A 148 -3.72 -7.04 0.38
N MET A 149 -2.78 -7.77 0.97
CA MET A 149 -1.52 -8.16 0.32
C MET A 149 -1.72 -9.07 -0.89
N PRO A 150 -2.44 -10.20 -0.80
CA PRO A 150 -2.70 -11.05 -1.96
C PRO A 150 -3.45 -10.32 -3.07
N ALA A 151 -4.39 -9.43 -2.75
CA ALA A 151 -5.11 -8.65 -3.76
C ALA A 151 -4.16 -7.76 -4.56
N ILE A 152 -3.24 -7.05 -3.91
CA ILE A 152 -2.25 -6.21 -4.60
C ILE A 152 -1.29 -7.06 -5.44
N HIS A 153 -0.80 -8.16 -4.91
CA HIS A 153 0.08 -9.07 -5.64
C HIS A 153 -0.61 -9.73 -6.83
N SER A 154 -1.91 -10.06 -6.71
CA SER A 154 -2.71 -10.55 -7.84
C SER A 154 -2.88 -9.49 -8.91
N LEU A 155 -3.12 -8.22 -8.52
CA LEU A 155 -3.22 -7.11 -9.46
C LEU A 155 -1.91 -6.92 -10.24
N ALA A 156 -0.77 -7.06 -9.58
CA ALA A 156 0.55 -6.99 -10.18
C ALA A 156 0.92 -8.23 -11.03
N GLY A 157 0.07 -9.26 -11.09
CA GLY A 157 0.36 -10.49 -11.82
C GLY A 157 1.49 -11.31 -11.22
N THR A 158 1.76 -11.15 -9.93
CA THR A 158 2.85 -11.85 -9.23
C THR A 158 2.40 -13.15 -8.57
N ILE A 159 1.09 -13.35 -8.47
CA ILE A 159 0.47 -14.62 -8.07
C ILE A 159 -0.08 -15.29 -9.33
N ALA A 160 0.31 -16.55 -9.54
CA ALA A 160 -0.20 -17.35 -10.65
C ALA A 160 -1.71 -17.60 -10.51
N PRO A 161 -2.46 -17.76 -11.61
CA PRO A 161 -3.93 -17.96 -11.57
C PRO A 161 -4.40 -19.15 -10.74
N ASP A 162 -3.56 -20.16 -10.55
CA ASP A 162 -3.77 -21.34 -9.73
C ASP A 162 -3.19 -21.19 -8.29
N GLY A 163 -2.52 -20.08 -8.03
CA GLY A 163 -1.88 -19.80 -6.73
C GLY A 163 -2.88 -19.47 -5.63
N VAL A 164 -2.49 -19.78 -4.39
CA VAL A 164 -3.28 -19.42 -3.20
C VAL A 164 -3.35 -17.90 -3.09
N GLY A 165 -4.56 -17.38 -2.86
CA GLY A 165 -4.82 -15.96 -2.77
C GLY A 165 -4.92 -15.23 -4.11
N TYR A 166 -4.85 -15.96 -5.25
CA TYR A 166 -5.11 -15.35 -6.54
C TYR A 166 -6.54 -14.79 -6.60
N THR A 167 -6.62 -13.57 -7.09
CA THR A 167 -7.88 -12.87 -7.33
C THR A 167 -7.82 -12.24 -8.72
N PRO A 168 -8.82 -12.46 -9.60
CA PRO A 168 -8.86 -11.80 -10.91
C PRO A 168 -8.65 -10.28 -10.77
N PRO A 169 -7.94 -9.62 -11.69
CA PRO A 169 -7.54 -8.20 -11.53
C PRO A 169 -8.69 -7.25 -11.22
N ALA A 170 -9.87 -7.47 -11.82
CA ALA A 170 -11.05 -6.65 -11.55
C ALA A 170 -11.56 -6.79 -10.10
N LEU A 171 -11.59 -8.02 -9.58
CA LEU A 171 -11.96 -8.29 -8.18
C LEU A 171 -10.89 -7.82 -7.22
N ALA A 172 -9.61 -7.97 -7.56
CA ALA A 172 -8.50 -7.47 -6.76
C ALA A 172 -8.57 -5.95 -6.56
N LEU A 173 -8.89 -5.19 -7.62
CA LEU A 173 -9.17 -3.75 -7.50
C LEU A 173 -10.35 -3.47 -6.56
N GLY A 174 -11.41 -4.27 -6.62
CA GLY A 174 -12.56 -4.16 -5.70
C GLY A 174 -12.16 -4.38 -4.25
N VAL A 175 -11.38 -5.42 -3.97
CA VAL A 175 -10.87 -5.71 -2.62
C VAL A 175 -10.00 -4.55 -2.11
N ILE A 176 -9.05 -4.07 -2.91
CA ILE A 176 -8.19 -2.93 -2.55
C ILE A 176 -9.04 -1.68 -2.27
N ALA A 177 -10.03 -1.39 -3.14
CA ALA A 177 -10.92 -0.24 -2.96
C ALA A 177 -11.71 -0.34 -1.64
N VAL A 178 -12.24 -1.51 -1.30
CA VAL A 178 -12.93 -1.73 -0.01
C VAL A 178 -11.99 -1.47 1.16
N TRP A 179 -10.77 -2.03 1.13
CA TRP A 179 -9.78 -1.77 2.18
C TRP A 179 -9.48 -0.28 2.33
N VAL A 180 -9.23 0.43 1.21
CA VAL A 180 -8.96 1.88 1.22
C VAL A 180 -10.13 2.67 1.79
N VAL A 181 -11.36 2.39 1.35
CA VAL A 181 -12.57 3.09 1.82
C VAL A 181 -12.79 2.85 3.31
N VAL A 182 -12.68 1.62 3.77
CA VAL A 182 -12.86 1.26 5.18
C VAL A 182 -11.81 1.95 6.05
N LEU A 183 -10.54 1.86 5.67
CA LEU A 183 -9.44 2.45 6.43
C LEU A 183 -9.52 3.98 6.46
N CYS A 184 -9.79 4.62 5.31
CA CYS A 184 -9.98 6.07 5.26
C CYS A 184 -11.21 6.51 6.06
N GLY A 185 -12.31 5.76 6.01
CA GLY A 185 -13.51 6.01 6.80
C GLY A 185 -13.23 5.95 8.31
N ILE A 186 -12.53 4.92 8.78
CA ILE A 186 -12.09 4.78 10.17
C ILE A 186 -11.16 5.93 10.55
N ALA A 187 -10.19 6.27 9.70
CA ALA A 187 -9.26 7.37 9.95
C ALA A 187 -9.98 8.72 10.10
N VAL A 188 -10.90 9.04 9.19
CA VAL A 188 -11.67 10.31 9.25
C VAL A 188 -12.57 10.36 10.50
N THR A 189 -13.30 9.30 10.79
CA THR A 189 -14.17 9.26 11.98
C THR A 189 -13.38 9.31 13.28
N SER A 190 -12.24 8.62 13.36
CA SER A 190 -11.33 8.69 14.49
C SER A 190 -10.79 10.11 14.68
N PHE A 191 -10.33 10.74 13.60
CA PHE A 191 -9.77 12.10 13.64
C PHE A 191 -10.80 13.16 14.04
N GLN A 192 -12.04 13.02 13.61
CA GLN A 192 -13.12 13.95 13.98
C GLN A 192 -13.49 13.88 15.46
N ARG A 193 -13.33 12.71 16.08
CA ARG A 193 -13.66 12.46 17.50
C ARG A 193 -12.52 12.79 18.47
N GLN A 194 -11.34 13.13 17.95
CA GLN A 194 -10.21 13.50 18.80
C GLN A 194 -10.44 14.90 19.39
N ASP A 195 -10.48 14.97 20.71
CA ASP A 195 -10.38 16.24 21.45
C ASP A 195 -8.91 16.67 21.41
N LEU A 196 -8.62 17.77 20.69
CA LEU A 196 -7.29 18.31 20.46
C LEU A 196 -7.11 19.61 21.25
#